data_8af8cbf2fb20f6de2dde2ab7feffee62
#
_entry.id   8af8cbf2fb20f6de2dde2ab7feffee62
#
_cell.length_a   1.000
_cell.length_b   1.000
_cell.length_c   1.000
_cell.angle_alpha   90.00
_cell.angle_beta   90.00
_cell.angle_gamma   90.00
#
_symmetry.space_group_name_H-M   'P 1'
#
loop_
_entity.id
_entity.type
_entity.pdbx_description
1 polymer ?
#
loop_
_entity_poly.entity_id
_entity_poly.type
_entity_poly.pdbx_seq_one_letter_code
_entity_poly.pdbx_strand_id
1 'polypeptide(L)'
;NGGRYVAKGGMKLDDSKQLFGVLDVTNGSVKNLLALLDRADEHLDGQLNGSVELGGTKDNPSVIVNGKINDVSIDDKVVGDATIDASLANRKFKITTLKLPVGEGLIAMGGTLDLDGQADLQVALKDVDIVPFLPLVGKDIQATGWVTGVVNVTGETKNPKVELSGAVESG
;
A
#
# COMPACT_ATOMS: atom_id res chain seq x y z
N ASN A 1 22.17 -3.34 3.81
CA ASN A 1 21.54 -3.88 5.01
C ASN A 1 20.37 -4.74 4.56
N GLY A 2 20.52 -6.10 4.64
CA GLY A 2 19.45 -7.03 4.26
C GLY A 2 18.39 -7.13 5.36
N GLY A 3 17.11 -7.13 4.99
CA GLY A 3 16.01 -7.41 5.92
C GLY A 3 16.08 -8.82 6.48
N ARG A 4 15.52 -9.03 7.66
CA ARG A 4 15.34 -10.35 8.27
C ARG A 4 13.92 -10.83 8.02
N TYR A 5 13.81 -12.06 7.54
CA TYR A 5 12.53 -12.71 7.25
C TYR A 5 12.48 -14.04 8.02
N VAL A 6 11.46 -14.22 8.85
CA VAL A 6 11.24 -15.45 9.61
C VAL A 6 9.88 -16.01 9.24
N ALA A 7 9.88 -17.10 8.48
CA ALA A 7 8.66 -17.75 8.03
C ALA A 7 8.39 -19.03 8.82
N LYS A 8 7.14 -19.24 9.22
CA LYS A 8 6.62 -20.49 9.78
C LYS A 8 5.29 -20.78 9.13
N GLY A 9 5.06 -22.00 8.69
CA GLY A 9 3.78 -22.35 8.07
C GLY A 9 3.80 -23.71 7.43
N GLY A 10 2.68 -24.06 6.81
CA GLY A 10 2.47 -25.31 6.14
C GLY A 10 1.14 -25.38 5.44
N MET A 11 0.83 -26.54 4.90
CA MET A 11 -0.44 -26.86 4.27
C MET A 11 -0.93 -28.20 4.82
N LYS A 12 -2.21 -28.30 5.15
CA LYS A 12 -2.82 -29.61 5.45
C LYS A 12 -2.89 -30.44 4.16
N LEU A 13 -2.48 -31.71 4.27
CA LEU A 13 -2.48 -32.65 3.13
C LEU A 13 -3.79 -33.44 3.02
N ASP A 14 -4.83 -33.04 3.78
CA ASP A 14 -6.18 -33.55 3.65
C ASP A 14 -6.93 -32.87 2.49
N ASP A 15 -8.18 -33.27 2.26
CA ASP A 15 -9.02 -32.74 1.18
C ASP A 15 -9.25 -31.23 1.27
N SER A 16 -9.07 -30.64 2.46
CA SER A 16 -9.20 -29.20 2.67
C SER A 16 -8.10 -28.38 2.05
N LYS A 17 -6.86 -28.94 1.91
CA LYS A 17 -5.65 -28.25 1.42
C LYS A 17 -5.46 -26.88 2.06
N GLN A 18 -5.79 -26.78 3.36
CA GLN A 18 -5.78 -25.55 4.11
C GLN A 18 -4.36 -25.05 4.31
N LEU A 19 -4.13 -23.80 3.94
CA LEU A 19 -2.87 -23.08 4.15
C LEU A 19 -2.86 -22.43 5.53
N PHE A 20 -1.70 -22.36 6.13
CA PHE A 20 -1.46 -21.56 7.34
C PHE A 20 0.00 -21.12 7.36
N GLY A 21 0.25 -19.91 7.79
CA GLY A 21 1.61 -19.41 7.89
C GLY A 21 1.67 -18.02 8.50
N VAL A 22 2.85 -17.70 9.02
CA VAL A 22 3.20 -16.36 9.48
C VAL A 22 4.59 -16.06 8.95
N LEU A 23 4.77 -14.89 8.38
CA LEU A 23 6.03 -14.31 7.96
C LEU A 23 6.26 -13.04 8.78
N ASP A 24 7.22 -13.08 9.69
CA ASP A 24 7.70 -11.89 10.39
C ASP A 24 8.79 -11.22 9.55
N VAL A 25 8.62 -9.94 9.30
CA VAL A 25 9.51 -9.11 8.49
C VAL A 25 10.12 -8.03 9.37
N THR A 26 11.45 -7.92 9.35
CA THR A 26 12.19 -6.84 10.02
C THR A 26 13.10 -6.17 9.01
N ASN A 27 12.94 -4.87 8.79
CA ASN A 27 13.67 -4.07 7.82
C ASN A 27 13.64 -4.66 6.40
N GLY A 28 12.51 -5.21 5.99
CA GLY A 28 12.31 -5.74 4.63
C GLY A 28 12.16 -4.59 3.63
N SER A 29 12.92 -4.60 2.52
CA SER A 29 12.77 -3.60 1.47
C SER A 29 11.41 -3.72 0.79
N VAL A 30 10.64 -2.63 0.79
CA VAL A 30 9.36 -2.53 0.09
C VAL A 30 9.56 -2.73 -1.41
N LYS A 31 10.58 -2.12 -2.01
CA LYS A 31 10.94 -2.27 -3.42
C LYS A 31 11.15 -3.73 -3.80
N ASN A 32 11.90 -4.49 -2.99
CA ASN A 32 12.13 -5.91 -3.24
C ASN A 32 10.86 -6.76 -3.10
N LEU A 33 9.99 -6.42 -2.15
CA LEU A 33 8.70 -7.10 -1.99
C LEU A 33 7.75 -6.84 -3.16
N LEU A 34 7.69 -5.59 -3.65
CA LEU A 34 6.92 -5.23 -4.83
C LEU A 34 7.45 -5.94 -6.10
N ALA A 35 8.77 -6.06 -6.23
CA ALA A 35 9.38 -6.79 -7.36
C ALA A 35 8.98 -8.28 -7.37
N LEU A 36 8.82 -8.92 -6.20
CA LEU A 36 8.36 -10.31 -6.10
C LEU A 36 6.89 -10.48 -6.55
N LEU A 37 6.13 -9.38 -6.57
CA LEU A 37 4.72 -9.35 -6.99
C LEU A 37 4.54 -8.87 -8.43
N ASP A 38 5.61 -8.78 -9.23
CA ASP A 38 5.63 -8.16 -10.56
C ASP A 38 5.07 -6.72 -10.58
N ARG A 39 5.24 -6.00 -9.47
CA ARG A 39 4.78 -4.62 -9.25
C ARG A 39 5.94 -3.71 -8.86
N ALA A 40 7.12 -3.97 -9.43
CA ALA A 40 8.28 -3.13 -9.17
C ALA A 40 7.97 -1.68 -9.56
N ASP A 41 8.06 -0.78 -8.59
CA ASP A 41 8.08 0.66 -8.78
C ASP A 41 9.48 1.16 -8.40
N GLU A 42 10.18 1.76 -9.36
CA GLU A 42 11.55 2.24 -9.13
C GLU A 42 11.58 3.50 -8.26
N HIS A 43 10.44 4.20 -8.16
CA HIS A 43 10.32 5.45 -7.42
C HIS A 43 10.01 5.26 -5.94
N LEU A 44 9.50 4.09 -5.54
CA LEU A 44 9.02 3.84 -4.17
C LEU A 44 9.90 2.83 -3.44
N ASP A 45 10.40 3.19 -2.26
CA ASP A 45 11.06 2.28 -1.32
C ASP A 45 10.69 2.61 0.14
N GLY A 46 11.19 1.78 1.05
CA GLY A 46 11.00 1.87 2.49
C GLY A 46 11.36 0.56 3.17
N GLN A 47 11.34 0.56 4.49
CA GLN A 47 11.68 -0.61 5.31
C GLN A 47 10.44 -1.14 6.03
N LEU A 48 9.90 -2.26 5.55
CA LEU A 48 8.75 -2.91 6.18
C LEU A 48 9.17 -3.64 7.46
N ASN A 49 8.45 -3.35 8.53
CA ASN A 49 8.52 -4.05 9.82
C ASN A 49 7.11 -4.49 10.20
N GLY A 50 6.86 -5.79 10.29
CA GLY A 50 5.52 -6.27 10.57
C GLY A 50 5.36 -7.77 10.37
N SER A 51 4.12 -8.21 10.26
CA SER A 51 3.75 -9.60 10.04
C SER A 51 2.83 -9.77 8.84
N VAL A 52 2.99 -10.88 8.15
CA VAL A 52 2.10 -11.35 7.10
C VAL A 52 1.56 -12.71 7.52
N GLU A 53 0.25 -12.81 7.71
CA GLU A 53 -0.43 -14.06 8.01
C GLU A 53 -1.03 -14.65 6.74
N LEU A 54 -0.75 -15.93 6.50
CA LEU A 54 -1.29 -16.69 5.37
C LEU A 54 -2.31 -17.71 5.88
N GLY A 55 -3.45 -17.76 5.25
CA GLY A 55 -4.53 -18.70 5.55
C GLY A 55 -5.34 -19.08 4.31
N GLY A 56 -6.54 -19.62 4.53
CA GLY A 56 -7.42 -20.04 3.43
C GLY A 56 -7.03 -21.38 2.82
N THR A 57 -7.25 -21.54 1.53
CA THR A 57 -6.91 -22.76 0.77
C THR A 57 -6.00 -22.40 -0.39
N LYS A 58 -5.42 -23.41 -1.06
CA LYS A 58 -4.60 -23.20 -2.25
C LYS A 58 -5.34 -22.43 -3.35
N ASP A 59 -6.63 -22.70 -3.53
CA ASP A 59 -7.44 -22.11 -4.60
C ASP A 59 -8.06 -20.76 -4.18
N ASN A 60 -8.17 -20.53 -2.87
CA ASN A 60 -8.66 -19.28 -2.32
C ASN A 60 -7.81 -18.87 -1.09
N PRO A 61 -6.61 -18.38 -1.30
CA PRO A 61 -5.73 -17.96 -0.21
C PRO A 61 -6.26 -16.69 0.46
N SER A 62 -6.00 -16.58 1.75
CA SER A 62 -6.18 -15.34 2.50
C SER A 62 -4.83 -14.86 3.03
N VAL A 63 -4.65 -13.54 3.04
CA VAL A 63 -3.44 -12.89 3.53
C VAL A 63 -3.86 -11.71 4.42
N ILE A 64 -3.22 -11.55 5.56
CA ILE A 64 -3.37 -10.38 6.42
C ILE A 64 -1.98 -9.76 6.57
N VAL A 65 -1.89 -8.45 6.38
CA VAL A 65 -0.65 -7.68 6.50
C VAL A 65 -0.85 -6.60 7.54
N ASN A 66 -0.01 -6.61 8.57
CA ASN A 66 0.03 -5.58 9.60
C ASN A 66 1.46 -5.11 9.78
N GLY A 67 1.69 -3.82 9.73
CA GLY A 67 3.06 -3.34 9.88
C GLY A 67 3.24 -1.83 9.81
N LYS A 68 4.52 -1.47 9.92
CA LYS A 68 5.04 -0.12 9.66
C LYS A 68 6.03 -0.20 8.51
N ILE A 69 6.01 0.83 7.69
CA ILE A 69 7.03 1.05 6.68
C ILE A 69 7.80 2.28 7.13
N ASN A 70 9.02 2.09 7.60
CA ASN A 70 9.90 3.19 7.98
C ASN A 70 10.59 3.75 6.74
N ASP A 71 10.94 5.02 6.79
CA ASP A 71 11.69 5.72 5.74
C ASP A 71 11.05 5.54 4.36
N VAL A 72 9.70 5.68 4.27
CA VAL A 72 9.04 5.70 2.95
C VAL A 72 9.69 6.78 2.11
N SER A 73 10.22 6.39 0.95
CA SER A 73 10.91 7.31 0.06
C SER A 73 10.35 7.25 -1.36
N ILE A 74 10.35 8.41 -2.00
CA ILE A 74 9.99 8.60 -3.40
C ILE A 74 11.17 9.27 -4.09
N ASP A 75 11.73 8.63 -5.13
CA ASP A 75 12.97 9.08 -5.78
C ASP A 75 14.09 9.38 -4.76
N ASP A 76 14.33 8.44 -3.83
CA ASP A 76 15.34 8.52 -2.77
C ASP A 76 15.10 9.65 -1.73
N LYS A 77 13.99 10.37 -1.79
CA LYS A 77 13.61 11.37 -0.81
C LYS A 77 12.65 10.78 0.22
N VAL A 78 13.07 10.73 1.48
CA VAL A 78 12.23 10.26 2.58
C VAL A 78 11.07 11.24 2.79
N VAL A 79 9.85 10.70 2.78
CA VAL A 79 8.61 11.47 2.98
C VAL A 79 7.97 11.21 4.34
N GLY A 80 8.23 10.07 4.97
CA GLY A 80 7.73 9.77 6.30
C GLY A 80 7.68 8.27 6.63
N ASP A 81 7.07 7.92 7.74
CA ASP A 81 6.83 6.55 8.18
C ASP A 81 5.36 6.18 8.01
N ALA A 82 5.07 5.12 7.28
CA ALA A 82 3.70 4.66 7.07
C ALA A 82 3.30 3.55 8.05
N THR A 83 2.00 3.46 8.35
CA THR A 83 1.39 2.28 8.94
C THR A 83 0.45 1.63 7.93
N ILE A 84 0.44 0.30 7.89
CA ILE A 84 -0.40 -0.47 6.98
C ILE A 84 -1.13 -1.60 7.73
N ASP A 85 -2.43 -1.70 7.45
CA ASP A 85 -3.29 -2.82 7.81
C ASP A 85 -4.13 -3.16 6.57
N ALA A 86 -3.87 -4.32 6.00
CA ALA A 86 -4.52 -4.75 4.77
C ALA A 86 -4.77 -6.26 4.79
N SER A 87 -5.72 -6.70 3.99
CA SER A 87 -6.04 -8.12 3.84
C SER A 87 -6.43 -8.47 2.42
N LEU A 88 -6.16 -9.72 2.04
CA LEU A 88 -6.69 -10.34 0.83
C LEU A 88 -7.52 -11.55 1.25
N ALA A 89 -8.76 -11.61 0.81
CA ALA A 89 -9.61 -12.78 0.95
C ALA A 89 -10.67 -12.79 -0.16
N ASN A 90 -11.05 -13.97 -0.64
CA ASN A 90 -12.06 -14.11 -1.69
C ASN A 90 -11.78 -13.24 -2.92
N ARG A 91 -10.51 -13.17 -3.36
CA ARG A 91 -10.04 -12.36 -4.48
C ARG A 91 -10.24 -10.84 -4.32
N LYS A 92 -10.53 -10.39 -3.11
CA LYS A 92 -10.69 -8.98 -2.77
C LYS A 92 -9.58 -8.52 -1.82
N PHE A 93 -8.82 -7.55 -2.27
CA PHE A 93 -7.85 -6.85 -1.46
C PHE A 93 -8.53 -5.70 -0.73
N LYS A 94 -8.38 -5.64 0.58
CA LYS A 94 -8.94 -4.59 1.43
C LYS A 94 -7.81 -3.88 2.15
N ILE A 95 -7.74 -2.57 1.98
CA ILE A 95 -6.92 -1.69 2.81
C ILE A 95 -7.82 -1.20 3.94
N THR A 96 -7.60 -1.71 5.16
CA THR A 96 -8.33 -1.24 6.35
C THR A 96 -7.80 0.12 6.77
N THR A 97 -6.47 0.27 6.73
CA THR A 97 -5.79 1.52 7.03
C THR A 97 -4.43 1.53 6.34
N LEU A 98 -4.13 2.63 5.66
CA LEU A 98 -2.78 3.04 5.32
C LEU A 98 -2.68 4.51 5.75
N LYS A 99 -1.71 4.84 6.59
CA LYS A 99 -1.45 6.21 7.05
C LYS A 99 0.01 6.56 6.84
N LEU A 100 0.26 7.68 6.21
CA LEU A 100 1.58 8.23 5.96
C LEU A 100 1.58 9.71 6.38
N PRO A 101 2.12 10.04 7.56
CA PRO A 101 2.43 11.42 7.91
C PRO A 101 3.51 11.97 6.98
N VAL A 102 3.32 13.19 6.46
CA VAL A 102 4.23 13.87 5.53
C VAL A 102 4.47 15.28 6.05
N GLY A 103 5.60 15.51 6.72
CA GLY A 103 5.82 16.75 7.45
C GLY A 103 4.75 16.95 8.54
N GLU A 104 4.01 18.06 8.47
CA GLU A 104 2.85 18.32 9.35
C GLU A 104 1.53 17.75 8.80
N GLY A 105 1.54 17.29 7.55
CA GLY A 105 0.38 16.74 6.87
C GLY A 105 0.19 15.24 7.08
N LEU A 106 -0.92 14.71 6.53
CA LEU A 106 -1.27 13.31 6.63
C LEU A 106 -1.93 12.82 5.33
N ILE A 107 -1.45 11.70 4.82
CA ILE A 107 -2.13 10.88 3.82
C ILE A 107 -2.75 9.69 4.53
N ALA A 108 -4.05 9.48 4.35
CA ALA A 108 -4.75 8.29 4.83
C ALA A 108 -5.50 7.62 3.68
N MET A 109 -5.37 6.30 3.54
CA MET A 109 -6.03 5.54 2.49
C MET A 109 -6.78 4.36 3.10
N GLY A 110 -7.93 4.06 2.52
CA GLY A 110 -8.71 2.86 2.80
C GLY A 110 -9.57 2.47 1.61
N GLY A 111 -10.15 1.27 1.67
CA GLY A 111 -11.05 0.80 0.64
C GLY A 111 -10.76 -0.61 0.16
N THR A 112 -11.27 -0.95 -1.01
CA THR A 112 -11.17 -2.30 -1.58
C THR A 112 -10.74 -2.27 -3.04
N LEU A 113 -10.00 -3.30 -3.43
CA LEU A 113 -9.62 -3.60 -4.80
C LEU A 113 -9.97 -5.07 -5.09
N ASP A 114 -10.92 -5.30 -5.96
CA ASP A 114 -11.25 -6.63 -6.41
C ASP A 114 -10.23 -7.10 -7.47
N LEU A 115 -9.70 -8.31 -7.33
CA LEU A 115 -8.79 -8.87 -8.32
C LEU A 115 -9.47 -9.12 -9.67
N ASP A 116 -10.80 -9.13 -9.70
CA ASP A 116 -11.60 -9.21 -10.92
C ASP A 116 -11.78 -7.81 -11.58
N GLY A 117 -11.16 -6.79 -11.02
CA GLY A 117 -10.95 -5.51 -11.67
C GLY A 117 -11.87 -4.38 -11.21
N GLN A 118 -12.49 -4.45 -10.04
CA GLN A 118 -13.24 -3.34 -9.46
C GLN A 118 -12.45 -2.66 -8.33
N ALA A 119 -12.42 -1.34 -8.33
CA ALA A 119 -11.81 -0.52 -7.29
C ALA A 119 -12.86 0.33 -6.57
N ASP A 120 -12.69 0.47 -5.26
CA ASP A 120 -13.41 1.41 -4.40
C ASP A 120 -12.43 1.86 -3.32
N LEU A 121 -11.62 2.87 -3.65
CA LEU A 121 -10.55 3.39 -2.80
C LEU A 121 -10.82 4.85 -2.48
N GLN A 122 -10.53 5.23 -1.24
CA GLN A 122 -10.57 6.60 -0.79
C GLN A 122 -9.21 7.00 -0.22
N VAL A 123 -8.69 8.14 -0.67
CA VAL A 123 -7.46 8.75 -0.17
C VAL A 123 -7.82 10.11 0.40
N ALA A 124 -7.65 10.27 1.70
CA ALA A 124 -7.78 11.55 2.39
C ALA A 124 -6.41 12.21 2.51
N LEU A 125 -6.33 13.47 2.12
CA LEU A 125 -5.15 14.31 2.19
C LEU A 125 -5.44 15.44 3.16
N LYS A 126 -4.55 15.68 4.10
CA LYS A 126 -4.64 16.81 5.02
C LYS A 126 -3.28 17.52 5.05
N ASP A 127 -3.25 18.77 4.62
CA ASP A 127 -2.08 19.66 4.63
C ASP A 127 -0.82 18.98 4.05
N VAL A 128 -0.99 18.29 2.90
CA VAL A 128 0.08 17.51 2.27
C VAL A 128 0.78 18.35 1.21
N ASP A 129 2.10 18.54 1.36
CA ASP A 129 2.94 19.04 0.28
C ASP A 129 2.95 18.03 -0.88
N ILE A 130 2.48 18.46 -2.06
CA ILE A 130 2.36 17.58 -3.23
C ILE A 130 3.67 17.39 -3.98
N VAL A 131 4.66 18.26 -3.79
CA VAL A 131 5.92 18.24 -4.55
C VAL A 131 6.62 16.87 -4.50
N PRO A 132 6.75 16.19 -3.34
CA PRO A 132 7.39 14.88 -3.28
C PRO A 132 6.68 13.78 -4.08
N PHE A 133 5.37 13.96 -4.37
CA PHE A 133 4.53 12.94 -5.02
C PHE A 133 4.38 13.14 -6.53
N LEU A 134 4.84 14.25 -7.09
CA LEU A 134 4.75 14.54 -8.52
C LEU A 134 5.39 13.46 -9.41
N PRO A 135 6.53 12.84 -9.04
CA PRO A 135 7.12 11.76 -9.83
C PRO A 135 6.19 10.55 -10.03
N LEU A 136 5.26 10.30 -9.08
CA LEU A 136 4.31 9.19 -9.16
C LEU A 136 3.14 9.45 -10.13
N VAL A 137 2.84 10.73 -10.42
CA VAL A 137 1.71 11.11 -11.29
C VAL A 137 2.14 11.50 -12.70
N GLY A 138 3.40 11.84 -12.93
CA GLY A 138 3.93 12.12 -14.27
C GLY A 138 5.12 13.07 -14.26
N LYS A 139 6.03 12.89 -15.21
CA LYS A 139 7.31 13.62 -15.26
C LYS A 139 7.18 15.10 -15.64
N ASP A 140 6.05 15.49 -16.23
CA ASP A 140 5.87 16.84 -16.79
C ASP A 140 4.93 17.72 -15.96
N ILE A 141 4.51 17.26 -14.77
CA ILE A 141 3.62 18.02 -13.91
C ILE A 141 4.45 18.93 -13.01
N GLN A 142 4.32 20.23 -13.19
CA GLN A 142 4.88 21.25 -12.31
C GLN A 142 3.74 21.82 -11.46
N ALA A 143 3.72 21.47 -10.20
CA ALA A 143 2.78 22.01 -9.22
C ALA A 143 3.47 22.21 -7.88
N THR A 144 3.03 23.19 -7.12
CA THR A 144 3.49 23.49 -5.76
C THR A 144 2.28 23.81 -4.89
N GLY A 145 2.39 23.55 -3.60
CA GLY A 145 1.36 23.88 -2.62
C GLY A 145 0.97 22.70 -1.74
N TRP A 146 0.10 23.01 -0.79
CA TRP A 146 -0.47 22.01 0.12
C TRP A 146 -1.88 21.63 -0.32
N VAL A 147 -2.18 20.35 -0.25
CA VAL A 147 -3.49 19.81 -0.62
C VAL A 147 -4.20 19.28 0.62
N THR A 148 -5.44 19.74 0.80
CA THR A 148 -6.39 19.16 1.75
C THR A 148 -7.63 18.72 0.98
N GLY A 149 -8.01 17.45 1.05
CA GLY A 149 -9.13 16.92 0.29
C GLY A 149 -9.27 15.43 0.34
N VAL A 150 -10.18 14.94 -0.50
CA VAL A 150 -10.44 13.50 -0.65
C VAL A 150 -10.42 13.15 -2.13
N VAL A 151 -9.69 12.09 -2.45
CA VAL A 151 -9.69 11.46 -3.77
C VAL A 151 -10.43 10.13 -3.65
N ASN A 152 -11.48 9.95 -4.45
CA ASN A 152 -12.18 8.69 -4.58
C ASN A 152 -11.83 8.05 -5.94
N VAL A 153 -11.44 6.78 -5.91
CA VAL A 153 -11.13 5.97 -7.10
C VAL A 153 -12.10 4.81 -7.14
N THR A 154 -13.02 4.81 -8.10
CA THR A 154 -14.10 3.82 -8.17
C THR A 154 -14.21 3.22 -9.57
N GLY A 155 -14.84 2.05 -9.68
CA GLY A 155 -15.11 1.39 -10.94
C GLY A 155 -14.02 0.44 -11.41
N GLU A 156 -13.94 0.20 -12.71
CA GLU A 156 -13.00 -0.77 -13.27
C GLU A 156 -11.55 -0.28 -13.18
N THR A 157 -10.64 -1.12 -12.69
CA THR A 157 -9.21 -0.79 -12.53
C THR A 157 -8.51 -0.41 -13.83
N LYS A 158 -9.01 -0.90 -14.98
CA LYS A 158 -8.48 -0.54 -16.30
C LYS A 158 -8.94 0.83 -16.79
N ASN A 159 -10.05 1.33 -16.24
CA ASN A 159 -10.61 2.64 -16.56
C ASN A 159 -11.31 3.22 -15.32
N PRO A 160 -10.56 3.58 -14.27
CA PRO A 160 -11.14 4.04 -13.02
C PRO A 160 -11.75 5.43 -13.17
N LYS A 161 -12.84 5.64 -12.46
CA LYS A 161 -13.38 6.97 -12.21
C LYS A 161 -12.64 7.58 -11.03
N VAL A 162 -12.01 8.73 -11.24
CA VAL A 162 -11.29 9.48 -10.18
C VAL A 162 -12.04 10.78 -9.93
N GLU A 163 -12.45 10.97 -8.68
CA GLU A 163 -13.11 12.20 -8.23
C GLU A 163 -12.26 12.84 -7.12
N LEU A 164 -11.87 14.09 -7.33
CA LEU A 164 -11.17 14.91 -6.34
C LEU A 164 -12.12 15.94 -5.76
N SER A 165 -12.20 16.03 -4.46
CA SER A 165 -12.90 17.05 -3.72
C SER A 165 -11.98 17.64 -2.66
N GLY A 166 -11.63 18.92 -2.76
CA GLY A 166 -10.69 19.53 -1.82
C GLY A 166 -10.26 20.94 -2.25
N ALA A 167 -9.28 21.45 -1.52
CA ALA A 167 -8.64 22.74 -1.78
C ALA A 167 -7.13 22.57 -1.94
N VAL A 168 -6.54 23.41 -2.76
CA VAL A 168 -5.09 23.58 -2.91
C VAL A 168 -4.75 24.96 -2.40
N GLU A 169 -3.87 25.03 -1.42
CA GLU A 169 -3.33 26.28 -0.91
C GLU A 169 -1.93 26.51 -1.50
N SER A 170 -1.74 27.65 -2.17
CA SER A 170 -0.42 28.05 -2.64
C SER A 170 0.42 28.50 -1.47
N GLY A 171 1.60 27.90 -1.31
CA GLY A 171 2.62 28.34 -0.37
C GLY A 171 3.41 29.54 -0.86
#